data_4634508124fd4f7b34a8e0d953eb7924
#
_entry.id   4634508124fd4f7b34a8e0d953eb7924
#
_cell.length_a   1.000
_cell.length_b   1.000
_cell.length_c   1.000
_cell.angle_alpha   90.00
_cell.angle_beta   90.00
_cell.angle_gamma   90.00
#
_symmetry.space_group_name_H-M   'P 1'
#
loop_
_entity.id
_entity.type
_entity.pdbx_description
1 polymer ?
#
loop_
_entity_poly.entity_id
_entity_poly.type
_entity_poly.pdbx_seq_one_letter_code
_entity_poly.pdbx_strand_id
1 'polypeptide(L)'
;TRGGPRFDDADGVIEVPPAHPALAFILSTMAGHLFGYRAALAIDELATPLRRMRGVIEATFGAEDSPTSVLGALAPALRPHWEAFRGDLLNGRYDSTLEARTAARLTSLGNYALELTPLDAYPVEFGEPGAPGAVVDRLTEALTTAIDELTRPVDAIKHQAKTVTVGISRSDEAMLTASLVQEVLAAGAARDHLGYEDLRALASLDPAVCGVLGSTRYRIDHGDDEQSATARVVDRRGVAADFPSRTEANPTLRGTKHLVASERRLMVARGRSDDRTVIIVPEVHGHRAVGVTLLHVRFHDRLGADALCGVLGGYRNRYQALADAVTETEPSFDKELLAEMPVVDLLCEPVYSLADRWRDGAMNAK
;
A
#
# COMPACT_ATOMS: atom_id res chain seq x y z
N THR A 1 -33.70 11.68 -10.88
CA THR A 1 -34.84 11.68 -9.93
C THR A 1 -36.14 11.40 -10.69
N ARG A 2 -37.08 10.71 -10.06
CA ARG A 2 -38.39 10.44 -10.62
C ARG A 2 -39.07 11.75 -11.11
N GLY A 3 -39.42 11.83 -12.42
CA GLY A 3 -39.95 13.04 -13.04
C GLY A 3 -38.89 14.00 -13.59
N GLY A 4 -37.62 13.69 -13.55
CA GLY A 4 -36.54 14.42 -14.21
C GLY A 4 -36.48 14.16 -15.73
N PRO A 5 -35.53 14.81 -16.44
CA PRO A 5 -35.34 14.60 -17.87
C PRO A 5 -35.05 13.13 -18.18
N ARG A 6 -35.58 12.61 -19.26
CA ARG A 6 -35.25 11.27 -19.79
C ARG A 6 -33.95 11.36 -20.59
N PHE A 7 -33.18 10.32 -20.47
CA PHE A 7 -31.93 10.12 -21.24
C PHE A 7 -32.22 9.01 -22.25
N ASP A 8 -32.64 9.39 -23.44
CA ASP A 8 -33.12 8.44 -24.48
C ASP A 8 -31.99 7.55 -25.03
N ASP A 9 -30.74 7.99 -24.91
CA ASP A 9 -29.54 7.25 -25.37
C ASP A 9 -28.93 6.34 -24.25
N ALA A 10 -29.57 6.23 -23.10
CA ALA A 10 -29.07 5.41 -22.00
C ALA A 10 -29.59 3.97 -22.08
N ASP A 11 -28.71 2.97 -22.01
CA ASP A 11 -29.06 1.54 -21.97
C ASP A 11 -29.87 1.17 -20.71
N GLY A 12 -29.79 1.95 -19.66
CA GLY A 12 -30.55 1.75 -18.43
C GLY A 12 -30.63 3.01 -17.57
N VAL A 13 -31.69 3.11 -16.78
CA VAL A 13 -31.92 4.26 -15.89
C VAL A 13 -32.27 3.75 -14.49
N ILE A 14 -31.54 4.27 -13.49
CA ILE A 14 -31.87 4.05 -12.07
C ILE A 14 -32.64 5.28 -11.57
N GLU A 15 -33.93 5.10 -11.29
CA GLU A 15 -34.75 6.17 -10.72
C GLU A 15 -34.54 6.30 -9.21
N VAL A 16 -34.14 7.48 -8.78
CA VAL A 16 -33.99 7.84 -7.37
C VAL A 16 -35.24 8.57 -6.90
N PRO A 17 -35.81 8.22 -5.73
CA PRO A 17 -37.00 8.91 -5.21
C PRO A 17 -36.73 10.40 -5.00
N PRO A 18 -37.75 11.27 -5.09
CA PRO A 18 -37.63 12.68 -4.82
C PRO A 18 -37.26 12.91 -3.35
N ALA A 19 -36.31 13.81 -3.12
CA ALA A 19 -35.88 14.25 -1.79
C ALA A 19 -35.80 15.77 -1.74
N HIS A 20 -35.62 16.33 -0.54
CA HIS A 20 -35.37 17.75 -0.40
C HIS A 20 -34.16 18.16 -1.27
N PRO A 21 -34.24 19.25 -2.05
CA PRO A 21 -33.21 19.64 -3.02
C PRO A 21 -31.80 19.67 -2.45
N ALA A 22 -31.61 20.12 -1.20
CA ALA A 22 -30.33 20.15 -0.51
C ALA A 22 -29.79 18.75 -0.15
N LEU A 23 -30.62 17.68 -0.18
CA LEU A 23 -30.25 16.31 0.16
C LEU A 23 -30.33 15.36 -1.04
N ALA A 24 -30.83 15.80 -2.18
CA ALA A 24 -31.02 14.97 -3.38
C ALA A 24 -29.72 14.34 -3.88
N PHE A 25 -28.59 15.07 -3.73
CA PHE A 25 -27.27 14.57 -4.11
C PHE A 25 -26.85 13.34 -3.29
N ILE A 26 -27.24 13.23 -2.01
CA ILE A 26 -26.92 12.10 -1.16
C ILE A 26 -27.54 10.81 -1.73
N LEU A 27 -28.83 10.86 -2.09
CA LEU A 27 -29.53 9.71 -2.67
C LEU A 27 -28.93 9.31 -4.03
N SER A 28 -28.61 10.29 -4.88
CA SER A 28 -27.99 10.03 -6.18
C SER A 28 -26.61 9.39 -6.03
N THR A 29 -25.81 9.88 -5.09
CA THR A 29 -24.50 9.30 -4.76
C THR A 29 -24.64 7.87 -4.22
N MET A 30 -25.57 7.62 -3.31
CA MET A 30 -25.83 6.27 -2.78
C MET A 30 -26.27 5.30 -3.89
N ALA A 31 -27.12 5.73 -4.82
CA ALA A 31 -27.52 4.91 -5.95
C ALA A 31 -26.33 4.56 -6.83
N GLY A 32 -25.43 5.52 -7.13
CA GLY A 32 -24.20 5.28 -7.85
C GLY A 32 -23.27 4.29 -7.15
N HIS A 33 -23.10 4.43 -5.83
CA HIS A 33 -22.28 3.50 -5.04
C HIS A 33 -22.88 2.08 -5.02
N LEU A 34 -24.19 1.94 -4.86
CA LEU A 34 -24.85 0.65 -4.89
C LEU A 34 -24.73 -0.02 -6.25
N PHE A 35 -24.86 0.75 -7.33
CA PHE A 35 -24.65 0.24 -8.69
C PHE A 35 -23.20 -0.25 -8.86
N GLY A 36 -22.20 0.57 -8.51
CA GLY A 36 -20.79 0.21 -8.59
C GLY A 36 -20.48 -1.04 -7.76
N TYR A 37 -21.02 -1.15 -6.55
CA TYR A 37 -20.86 -2.32 -5.70
C TYR A 37 -21.45 -3.59 -6.35
N ARG A 38 -22.67 -3.50 -6.93
CA ARG A 38 -23.30 -4.64 -7.62
C ARG A 38 -22.54 -5.04 -8.87
N ALA A 39 -22.03 -4.08 -9.65
CA ALA A 39 -21.20 -4.35 -10.80
C ALA A 39 -19.90 -5.08 -10.40
N ALA A 40 -19.25 -4.62 -9.32
CA ALA A 40 -18.04 -5.28 -8.81
C ALA A 40 -18.32 -6.71 -8.32
N LEU A 41 -19.44 -6.96 -7.66
CA LEU A 41 -19.85 -8.33 -7.27
C LEU A 41 -20.08 -9.22 -8.49
N ALA A 42 -20.71 -8.69 -9.55
CA ALA A 42 -20.91 -9.44 -10.79
C ALA A 42 -19.58 -9.80 -11.46
N ILE A 43 -18.59 -8.90 -11.42
CA ILE A 43 -17.22 -9.18 -11.90
C ILE A 43 -16.53 -10.23 -11.01
N ASP A 44 -16.66 -10.12 -9.68
CA ASP A 44 -16.10 -11.10 -8.74
C ASP A 44 -16.66 -12.51 -8.93
N GLU A 45 -17.93 -12.64 -9.32
CA GLU A 45 -18.54 -13.94 -9.66
C GLU A 45 -17.81 -14.62 -10.84
N LEU A 46 -17.22 -13.87 -11.75
CA LEU A 46 -16.41 -14.41 -12.86
C LEU A 46 -15.17 -15.16 -12.35
N ALA A 47 -14.64 -14.83 -11.18
CA ALA A 47 -13.53 -15.54 -10.56
C ALA A 47 -13.94 -16.91 -9.95
N THR A 48 -15.23 -17.19 -9.81
CA THR A 48 -15.71 -18.42 -9.16
C THR A 48 -15.27 -19.71 -9.86
N PRO A 49 -15.32 -19.85 -11.21
CA PRO A 49 -14.78 -21.02 -11.89
C PRO A 49 -13.30 -21.22 -11.68
N LEU A 50 -12.53 -20.12 -11.67
CA LEU A 50 -11.07 -20.14 -11.44
C LEU A 50 -10.72 -20.57 -10.01
N ARG A 51 -11.47 -20.08 -9.02
CA ARG A 51 -11.32 -20.51 -7.62
C ARG A 51 -11.64 -22.01 -7.45
N ARG A 52 -12.65 -22.52 -8.16
CA ARG A 52 -12.99 -23.96 -8.15
C ARG A 52 -11.84 -24.78 -8.75
N MET A 53 -11.29 -24.38 -9.89
CA MET A 53 -10.13 -25.05 -10.48
C MET A 53 -8.95 -25.09 -9.53
N ARG A 54 -8.62 -23.97 -8.85
CA ARG A 54 -7.57 -23.93 -7.83
C ARG A 54 -7.87 -24.86 -6.67
N GLY A 55 -9.10 -24.88 -6.17
CA GLY A 55 -9.53 -25.80 -5.11
C GLY A 55 -9.42 -27.29 -5.50
N VAL A 56 -9.68 -27.63 -6.77
CA VAL A 56 -9.47 -29.00 -7.29
C VAL A 56 -7.98 -29.35 -7.26
N ILE A 57 -7.11 -28.44 -7.67
CA ILE A 57 -5.66 -28.67 -7.62
C ILE A 57 -5.21 -28.90 -6.15
N GLU A 58 -5.61 -28.01 -5.25
CA GLU A 58 -5.27 -28.10 -3.82
C GLU A 58 -5.77 -29.41 -3.19
N ALA A 59 -6.98 -29.84 -3.53
CA ALA A 59 -7.55 -31.09 -3.02
C ALA A 59 -6.83 -32.34 -3.56
N THR A 60 -6.37 -32.30 -4.81
CA THR A 60 -5.67 -33.43 -5.43
C THR A 60 -4.29 -33.64 -4.79
N PHE A 61 -3.61 -32.56 -4.38
CA PHE A 61 -2.30 -32.61 -3.74
C PHE A 61 -2.33 -32.71 -2.21
N GLY A 62 -3.46 -32.44 -1.59
CA GLY A 62 -3.65 -32.58 -0.13
C GLY A 62 -3.90 -34.03 0.33
N ALA A 63 -4.09 -34.97 -0.60
CA ALA A 63 -4.23 -36.38 -0.26
C ALA A 63 -2.84 -37.02 0.00
N GLU A 64 -2.71 -37.81 1.08
CA GLU A 64 -1.43 -38.40 1.54
C GLU A 64 -0.79 -39.39 0.56
N ASP A 65 -1.54 -39.89 -0.44
CA ASP A 65 -1.01 -40.81 -1.46
C ASP A 65 -0.54 -40.03 -2.69
N SER A 66 0.75 -39.88 -2.88
CA SER A 66 1.35 -39.31 -4.10
C SER A 66 0.97 -40.14 -5.33
N PRO A 67 0.15 -39.65 -6.25
CA PRO A 67 -0.26 -40.40 -7.41
C PRO A 67 0.92 -40.66 -8.33
N THR A 68 0.96 -41.85 -8.94
CA THR A 68 2.02 -42.30 -9.86
C THR A 68 2.14 -41.37 -11.10
N SER A 69 1.05 -40.63 -11.43
CA SER A 69 1.02 -39.57 -12.44
C SER A 69 0.20 -38.40 -11.88
N VAL A 70 0.88 -37.31 -11.61
CA VAL A 70 0.28 -36.07 -11.07
C VAL A 70 -0.82 -35.52 -12.00
N LEU A 71 -0.55 -35.42 -13.30
CA LEU A 71 -1.50 -34.91 -14.28
C LEU A 71 -2.64 -35.88 -14.53
N GLY A 72 -2.36 -37.18 -14.59
CA GLY A 72 -3.39 -38.20 -14.76
C GLY A 72 -4.42 -38.22 -13.63
N ALA A 73 -4.03 -37.90 -12.39
CA ALA A 73 -4.95 -37.77 -11.26
C ALA A 73 -5.73 -36.46 -11.30
N LEU A 74 -5.08 -35.36 -11.72
CA LEU A 74 -5.69 -34.03 -11.77
C LEU A 74 -6.68 -33.88 -12.94
N ALA A 75 -6.33 -34.35 -14.13
CA ALA A 75 -7.08 -34.11 -15.37
C ALA A 75 -8.57 -34.46 -15.30
N PRO A 76 -9.00 -35.63 -14.75
CA PRO A 76 -10.42 -35.96 -14.67
C PRO A 76 -11.23 -35.00 -13.81
N ALA A 77 -10.66 -34.55 -12.68
CA ALA A 77 -11.32 -33.63 -11.76
C ALA A 77 -11.34 -32.18 -12.27
N LEU A 78 -10.28 -31.77 -12.98
CA LEU A 78 -10.14 -30.42 -13.51
C LEU A 78 -10.99 -30.20 -14.76
N ARG A 79 -11.13 -31.22 -15.63
CA ARG A 79 -11.78 -31.13 -16.95
C ARG A 79 -13.13 -30.44 -16.97
N PRO A 80 -14.12 -30.78 -16.11
CA PRO A 80 -15.44 -30.12 -16.15
C PRO A 80 -15.36 -28.61 -15.90
N HIS A 81 -14.51 -28.19 -14.97
CA HIS A 81 -14.33 -26.77 -14.62
C HIS A 81 -13.59 -26.02 -15.73
N TRP A 82 -12.62 -26.68 -16.34
CA TRP A 82 -11.87 -26.16 -17.48
C TRP A 82 -12.74 -25.95 -18.71
N GLU A 83 -13.56 -26.93 -19.08
CA GLU A 83 -14.47 -26.84 -20.22
C GLU A 83 -15.50 -25.72 -20.01
N ALA A 84 -16.04 -25.55 -18.79
CA ALA A 84 -16.92 -24.44 -18.46
C ALA A 84 -16.22 -23.08 -18.61
N PHE A 85 -15.03 -22.93 -18.04
CA PHE A 85 -14.23 -21.71 -18.16
C PHE A 85 -13.90 -21.38 -19.63
N ARG A 86 -13.47 -22.39 -20.39
CA ARG A 86 -13.15 -22.21 -21.83
C ARG A 86 -14.40 -21.82 -22.64
N GLY A 87 -15.54 -22.41 -22.33
CA GLY A 87 -16.81 -22.04 -22.96
C GLY A 87 -17.19 -20.59 -22.66
N ASP A 88 -17.09 -20.18 -21.41
CA ASP A 88 -17.35 -18.80 -20.98
C ASP A 88 -16.35 -17.81 -21.65
N LEU A 89 -15.07 -18.18 -21.78
CA LEU A 89 -14.05 -17.36 -22.43
C LEU A 89 -14.38 -17.17 -23.93
N LEU A 90 -14.74 -18.25 -24.62
CA LEU A 90 -15.11 -18.18 -26.05
C LEU A 90 -16.41 -17.41 -26.31
N ASN A 91 -17.30 -17.36 -25.33
CA ASN A 91 -18.54 -16.59 -25.40
C ASN A 91 -18.37 -15.11 -24.99
N GLY A 92 -17.15 -14.65 -24.75
CA GLY A 92 -16.87 -13.26 -24.39
C GLY A 92 -17.22 -12.87 -22.96
N ARG A 93 -17.51 -13.83 -22.06
CA ARG A 93 -17.89 -13.54 -20.68
C ARG A 93 -16.78 -12.82 -19.89
N TYR A 94 -15.54 -12.96 -20.33
CA TYR A 94 -14.37 -12.35 -19.72
C TYR A 94 -13.86 -11.12 -20.48
N ASP A 95 -14.57 -10.67 -21.51
CA ASP A 95 -14.18 -9.49 -22.27
C ASP A 95 -14.07 -8.27 -21.37
N SER A 96 -12.99 -7.51 -21.55
CA SER A 96 -12.66 -6.31 -20.76
C SER A 96 -12.42 -6.52 -19.25
N THR A 97 -12.47 -7.77 -18.75
CA THR A 97 -12.30 -8.08 -17.32
C THR A 97 -11.05 -8.91 -17.03
N LEU A 98 -10.66 -9.79 -17.95
CA LEU A 98 -9.46 -10.61 -17.87
C LEU A 98 -8.47 -10.16 -18.93
N GLU A 99 -7.22 -9.96 -18.57
CA GLU A 99 -6.18 -9.59 -19.55
C GLU A 99 -5.97 -10.71 -20.58
N ALA A 100 -5.85 -10.32 -21.86
CA ALA A 100 -5.66 -11.29 -22.97
C ALA A 100 -4.44 -12.19 -22.73
N ARG A 101 -3.36 -11.65 -22.15
CA ARG A 101 -2.16 -12.40 -21.80
C ARG A 101 -2.45 -13.48 -20.75
N THR A 102 -3.21 -13.14 -19.71
CA THR A 102 -3.60 -14.06 -18.65
C THR A 102 -4.52 -15.15 -19.17
N ALA A 103 -5.50 -14.80 -20.03
CA ALA A 103 -6.39 -15.75 -20.68
C ALA A 103 -5.63 -16.73 -21.57
N ALA A 104 -4.68 -16.24 -22.40
CA ALA A 104 -3.83 -17.07 -23.24
C ALA A 104 -2.96 -18.03 -22.43
N ARG A 105 -2.31 -17.52 -21.35
CA ARG A 105 -1.46 -18.32 -20.46
C ARG A 105 -2.27 -19.41 -19.74
N LEU A 106 -3.45 -19.08 -19.22
CA LEU A 106 -4.35 -20.07 -18.63
C LEU A 106 -4.73 -21.14 -19.63
N THR A 107 -5.12 -20.74 -20.85
CA THR A 107 -5.56 -21.67 -21.90
C THR A 107 -4.45 -22.65 -22.26
N SER A 108 -3.23 -22.17 -22.42
CA SER A 108 -2.08 -23.03 -22.70
C SER A 108 -1.77 -23.98 -21.54
N LEU A 109 -1.62 -23.48 -20.34
CA LEU A 109 -1.32 -24.29 -19.15
C LEU A 109 -2.41 -25.34 -18.84
N GLY A 110 -3.68 -24.96 -19.02
CA GLY A 110 -4.78 -25.89 -18.86
C GLY A 110 -4.76 -27.04 -19.88
N ASN A 111 -4.34 -26.79 -21.11
CA ASN A 111 -4.16 -27.85 -22.11
C ASN A 111 -3.07 -28.85 -21.71
N TYR A 112 -1.94 -28.39 -21.14
CA TYR A 112 -0.93 -29.26 -20.60
C TYR A 112 -1.43 -30.04 -19.35
N ALA A 113 -2.11 -29.38 -18.44
CA ALA A 113 -2.65 -29.99 -17.24
C ALA A 113 -3.70 -31.05 -17.52
N LEU A 114 -4.42 -30.94 -18.62
CA LEU A 114 -5.40 -31.93 -19.09
C LEU A 114 -4.81 -32.96 -20.06
N GLU A 115 -3.51 -32.97 -20.25
CA GLU A 115 -2.79 -33.85 -21.18
C GLU A 115 -3.30 -33.74 -22.64
N LEU A 116 -3.88 -32.58 -23.01
CA LEU A 116 -4.31 -32.27 -24.38
C LEU A 116 -3.13 -31.86 -25.28
N THR A 117 -2.09 -31.32 -24.65
CA THR A 117 -0.81 -30.96 -25.30
C THR A 117 0.31 -31.77 -24.67
N PRO A 118 1.17 -32.44 -25.46
CA PRO A 118 2.27 -33.21 -24.95
C PRO A 118 3.32 -32.36 -24.21
N LEU A 119 3.88 -32.87 -23.11
CA LEU A 119 4.85 -32.15 -22.25
C LEU A 119 6.18 -31.84 -22.94
N ASP A 120 6.53 -32.52 -24.02
CA ASP A 120 7.72 -32.25 -24.83
C ASP A 120 7.65 -30.91 -25.58
N ALA A 121 6.44 -30.39 -25.79
CA ALA A 121 6.24 -29.05 -26.34
C ALA A 121 6.38 -27.92 -25.29
N TYR A 122 6.29 -28.24 -24.00
CA TYR A 122 6.32 -27.26 -22.92
C TYR A 122 7.62 -26.40 -22.90
N PRO A 123 8.85 -26.98 -23.08
CA PRO A 123 10.07 -26.19 -23.09
C PRO A 123 10.13 -25.17 -24.23
N VAL A 124 9.48 -25.44 -25.36
CA VAL A 124 9.43 -24.52 -26.51
C VAL A 124 8.56 -23.31 -26.19
N GLU A 125 7.49 -23.51 -25.45
CA GLU A 125 6.54 -22.44 -25.14
C GLU A 125 6.92 -21.63 -23.90
N PHE A 126 7.41 -22.31 -22.83
CA PHE A 126 7.70 -21.68 -21.55
C PHE A 126 9.19 -21.54 -21.21
N GLY A 127 10.09 -22.11 -22.01
CA GLY A 127 11.54 -22.03 -21.78
C GLY A 127 12.04 -22.85 -20.59
N GLU A 128 11.21 -23.72 -20.00
CA GLU A 128 11.50 -24.53 -18.82
C GLU A 128 11.22 -26.02 -19.11
N PRO A 129 11.86 -26.98 -18.40
CA PRO A 129 11.56 -28.40 -18.56
C PRO A 129 10.10 -28.73 -18.30
N GLY A 130 9.45 -29.49 -19.16
CA GLY A 130 8.06 -29.91 -19.05
C GLY A 130 7.86 -31.01 -18.00
N ALA A 131 8.07 -30.69 -16.71
CA ALA A 131 7.77 -31.59 -15.61
C ALA A 131 6.29 -31.43 -15.16
N PRO A 132 5.57 -32.51 -14.84
CA PRO A 132 4.19 -32.45 -14.37
C PRO A 132 3.97 -31.46 -13.22
N GLY A 133 4.84 -31.46 -12.21
CA GLY A 133 4.79 -30.52 -11.09
C GLY A 133 4.94 -29.06 -11.52
N ALA A 134 5.86 -28.76 -12.44
CA ALA A 134 6.06 -27.41 -12.94
C ALA A 134 4.80 -26.87 -13.68
N VAL A 135 4.10 -27.73 -14.45
CA VAL A 135 2.83 -27.36 -15.08
C VAL A 135 1.79 -26.98 -14.05
N VAL A 136 1.66 -27.78 -12.99
CA VAL A 136 0.68 -27.54 -11.91
C VAL A 136 1.00 -26.26 -11.15
N ASP A 137 2.26 -26.01 -10.79
CA ASP A 137 2.70 -24.82 -10.10
C ASP A 137 2.41 -23.56 -10.93
N ARG A 138 2.75 -23.61 -12.22
CA ARG A 138 2.48 -22.50 -13.15
C ARG A 138 1.00 -22.28 -13.40
N LEU A 139 0.20 -23.35 -13.48
CA LEU A 139 -1.25 -23.22 -13.60
C LEU A 139 -1.85 -22.58 -12.34
N THR A 140 -1.39 -23.00 -11.16
CA THR A 140 -1.82 -22.42 -9.88
C THR A 140 -1.46 -20.93 -9.79
N GLU A 141 -0.26 -20.54 -10.20
CA GLU A 141 0.17 -19.15 -10.27
C GLU A 141 -0.70 -18.33 -11.24
N ALA A 142 -0.96 -18.89 -12.44
CA ALA A 142 -1.80 -18.23 -13.45
C ALA A 142 -3.26 -18.09 -13.00
N LEU A 143 -3.81 -19.10 -12.34
CA LEU A 143 -5.15 -19.03 -11.73
C LEU A 143 -5.21 -17.97 -10.63
N THR A 144 -4.19 -17.88 -9.78
CA THR A 144 -4.10 -16.85 -8.74
C THR A 144 -4.07 -15.46 -9.36
N THR A 145 -3.22 -15.24 -10.36
CA THR A 145 -3.15 -13.97 -11.09
C THR A 145 -4.49 -13.58 -11.70
N ALA A 146 -5.16 -14.52 -12.36
CA ALA A 146 -6.47 -14.27 -12.97
C ALA A 146 -7.57 -13.98 -11.93
N ILE A 147 -7.57 -14.67 -10.80
CA ILE A 147 -8.49 -14.39 -9.68
C ILE A 147 -8.24 -12.99 -9.16
N ASP A 148 -6.99 -12.58 -8.97
CA ASP A 148 -6.63 -11.25 -8.48
C ASP A 148 -7.05 -10.15 -9.49
N GLU A 149 -6.88 -10.38 -10.79
CA GLU A 149 -7.37 -9.47 -11.82
C GLU A 149 -8.89 -9.26 -11.73
N LEU A 150 -9.66 -10.34 -11.57
CA LEU A 150 -11.12 -10.30 -11.50
C LEU A 150 -11.64 -9.77 -10.14
N THR A 151 -10.88 -9.90 -9.05
CA THR A 151 -11.30 -9.42 -7.72
C THR A 151 -10.88 -7.97 -7.47
N ARG A 152 -9.90 -7.45 -8.21
CA ARG A 152 -9.41 -6.07 -8.06
C ARG A 152 -10.50 -4.99 -8.04
N PRO A 153 -11.55 -5.03 -8.88
CA PRO A 153 -12.65 -4.04 -8.81
C PRO A 153 -13.39 -4.04 -7.48
N VAL A 154 -13.63 -5.22 -6.88
CA VAL A 154 -14.30 -5.34 -5.58
C VAL A 154 -13.43 -4.73 -4.48
N ASP A 155 -12.15 -5.04 -4.47
CA ASP A 155 -11.22 -4.53 -3.47
C ASP A 155 -11.01 -3.02 -3.62
N ALA A 156 -10.92 -2.50 -4.85
CA ALA A 156 -10.87 -1.07 -5.10
C ALA A 156 -12.13 -0.35 -4.59
N ILE A 157 -13.32 -0.91 -4.83
CA ILE A 157 -14.58 -0.34 -4.35
C ILE A 157 -14.70 -0.43 -2.83
N LYS A 158 -14.32 -1.54 -2.22
CA LYS A 158 -14.28 -1.68 -0.76
C LYS A 158 -13.33 -0.67 -0.13
N HIS A 159 -12.19 -0.45 -0.76
CA HIS A 159 -11.20 0.53 -0.31
C HIS A 159 -11.72 1.96 -0.45
N GLN A 160 -12.31 2.30 -1.59
CA GLN A 160 -12.96 3.58 -1.82
C GLN A 160 -14.15 3.80 -0.89
N ALA A 161 -14.99 2.81 -0.64
CA ALA A 161 -16.11 2.91 0.29
C ALA A 161 -15.65 3.18 1.73
N LYS A 162 -14.55 2.58 2.18
CA LYS A 162 -13.92 2.93 3.46
C LYS A 162 -13.41 4.36 3.49
N THR A 163 -12.89 4.85 2.39
CA THR A 163 -12.35 6.22 2.26
C THR A 163 -13.47 7.26 2.15
N VAL A 164 -14.55 6.95 1.45
CA VAL A 164 -15.73 7.83 1.30
C VAL A 164 -16.51 7.99 2.61
N THR A 165 -16.53 6.96 3.46
CA THR A 165 -17.19 7.03 4.77
C THR A 165 -16.45 7.98 5.73
N VAL A 166 -15.20 8.33 5.48
CA VAL A 166 -14.34 9.18 6.31
C VAL A 166 -14.07 10.55 5.65
N GLY A 167 -15.03 11.11 4.94
CA GLY A 167 -15.02 12.51 4.53
C GLY A 167 -13.77 12.99 3.81
N ILE A 168 -13.57 12.56 2.58
CA ILE A 168 -12.41 12.82 1.72
C ILE A 168 -12.04 14.31 1.61
N SER A 169 -13.00 15.23 1.68
CA SER A 169 -12.73 16.66 1.47
C SER A 169 -12.22 17.40 2.71
N ARG A 170 -12.56 16.95 3.93
CA ARG A 170 -12.15 17.65 5.15
C ARG A 170 -10.83 17.19 5.74
N SER A 171 -10.48 15.92 5.56
CA SER A 171 -9.21 15.41 6.06
C SER A 171 -8.01 15.89 5.23
N ASP A 172 -8.16 16.06 3.92
CA ASP A 172 -7.08 16.58 3.07
C ASP A 172 -6.83 18.07 3.33
N GLU A 173 -7.88 18.89 3.47
CA GLU A 173 -7.75 20.31 3.82
C GLU A 173 -7.12 20.48 5.21
N ALA A 174 -7.57 19.70 6.20
CA ALA A 174 -7.01 19.75 7.54
C ALA A 174 -5.52 19.34 7.58
N MET A 175 -5.13 18.33 6.82
CA MET A 175 -3.73 17.93 6.71
C MET A 175 -2.89 18.99 6.01
N LEU A 176 -3.42 19.62 4.96
CA LEU A 176 -2.72 20.68 4.24
C LEU A 176 -2.53 21.95 5.09
N THR A 177 -3.33 22.17 6.13
CA THR A 177 -3.17 23.30 7.07
C THR A 177 -2.15 23.04 8.17
N ALA A 178 -1.68 21.81 8.36
CA ALA A 178 -0.66 21.48 9.34
C ALA A 178 0.65 22.22 9.05
N SER A 179 1.29 22.77 10.09
CA SER A 179 2.51 23.59 9.94
C SER A 179 3.62 22.85 9.21
N LEU A 180 3.88 21.59 9.56
CA LEU A 180 4.92 20.79 8.92
C LEU A 180 4.66 20.56 7.43
N VAL A 181 3.40 20.39 7.03
CA VAL A 181 3.05 20.25 5.61
C VAL A 181 3.30 21.56 4.86
N GLN A 182 2.92 22.70 5.46
CA GLN A 182 3.17 24.01 4.88
C GLN A 182 4.69 24.29 4.76
N GLU A 183 5.50 23.89 5.72
CA GLU A 183 6.95 24.03 5.66
C GLU A 183 7.59 23.18 4.53
N VAL A 184 7.09 21.96 4.30
CA VAL A 184 7.54 21.12 3.17
C VAL A 184 7.19 21.76 1.82
N LEU A 185 5.97 22.29 1.69
CA LEU A 185 5.53 22.99 0.49
C LEU A 185 6.31 24.31 0.29
N ALA A 186 6.53 25.07 1.37
CA ALA A 186 7.33 26.28 1.35
C ALA A 186 8.80 26.02 0.97
N ALA A 187 9.36 24.86 1.33
CA ALA A 187 10.69 24.42 0.88
C ALA A 187 10.73 24.08 -0.63
N GLY A 188 9.59 24.12 -1.33
CA GLY A 188 9.46 23.95 -2.78
C GLY A 188 9.14 22.53 -3.23
N ALA A 189 8.74 21.63 -2.32
CA ALA A 189 8.20 20.33 -2.71
C ALA A 189 6.87 20.51 -3.44
N ALA A 190 6.69 19.82 -4.57
CA ALA A 190 5.44 19.86 -5.31
C ALA A 190 4.39 19.00 -4.59
N ARG A 191 3.14 19.52 -4.48
CA ARG A 191 2.05 18.84 -3.76
C ARG A 191 1.75 17.44 -4.32
N ASP A 192 1.80 17.28 -5.63
CA ASP A 192 1.56 16.04 -6.35
C ASP A 192 2.69 15.01 -6.21
N HIS A 193 3.83 15.41 -5.66
CA HIS A 193 4.94 14.51 -5.30
C HIS A 193 4.87 14.03 -3.84
N LEU A 194 3.95 14.54 -3.03
CA LEU A 194 3.79 14.14 -1.62
C LEU A 194 2.68 13.12 -1.47
N GLY A 195 3.04 11.93 -0.99
CA GLY A 195 2.10 10.85 -0.74
C GLY A 195 1.11 11.17 0.38
N TYR A 196 -0.10 10.62 0.31
CA TYR A 196 -1.14 10.81 1.34
C TYR A 196 -0.67 10.34 2.72
N GLU A 197 0.03 9.21 2.80
CA GLU A 197 0.58 8.67 4.06
C GLU A 197 1.60 9.64 4.68
N ASP A 198 2.45 10.28 3.85
CA ASP A 198 3.45 11.23 4.32
C ASP A 198 2.82 12.53 4.82
N LEU A 199 1.77 13.03 4.13
CA LEU A 199 1.01 14.19 4.59
C LEU A 199 0.30 13.92 5.93
N ARG A 200 -0.28 12.74 6.07
CA ARG A 200 -0.91 12.31 7.32
C ARG A 200 0.11 12.18 8.44
N ALA A 201 1.27 11.60 8.16
CA ALA A 201 2.35 11.47 9.14
C ALA A 201 2.89 12.85 9.56
N LEU A 202 3.06 13.80 8.63
CA LEU A 202 3.45 15.19 8.94
C LEU A 202 2.41 15.86 9.84
N ALA A 203 1.13 15.77 9.49
CA ALA A 203 0.05 16.35 10.30
C ALA A 203 -0.01 15.72 11.71
N SER A 204 0.28 14.42 11.82
CA SER A 204 0.33 13.73 13.11
C SER A 204 1.56 14.10 13.94
N LEU A 205 2.70 14.40 13.30
CA LEU A 205 3.93 14.84 13.95
C LEU A 205 3.87 16.32 14.39
N ASP A 206 3.00 17.11 13.77
CA ASP A 206 2.91 18.57 14.00
C ASP A 206 2.80 18.95 15.49
N PRO A 207 1.95 18.30 16.30
CA PRO A 207 1.88 18.59 17.75
C PRO A 207 3.16 18.28 18.53
N ALA A 208 4.02 17.42 17.98
CA ALA A 208 5.28 17.06 18.63
C ALA A 208 6.41 18.06 18.37
N VAL A 209 6.27 18.91 17.33
CA VAL A 209 7.29 19.86 16.92
C VAL A 209 7.05 21.22 17.57
N CYS A 210 8.02 21.73 18.31
CA CYS A 210 7.97 23.07 18.89
C CYS A 210 8.54 24.15 17.95
N GLY A 211 9.21 23.79 16.87
CA GLY A 211 9.68 24.75 15.86
C GLY A 211 10.46 24.11 14.71
N VAL A 212 10.27 24.67 13.52
CA VAL A 212 11.05 24.36 12.33
C VAL A 212 12.20 25.37 12.23
N LEU A 213 13.43 24.87 12.23
CA LEU A 213 14.65 25.67 12.27
C LEU A 213 15.19 25.98 10.87
N GLY A 214 14.79 25.19 9.89
CA GLY A 214 15.19 25.34 8.51
C GLY A 214 14.90 24.10 7.67
N SER A 215 15.21 24.16 6.39
CA SER A 215 15.01 23.07 5.46
C SER A 215 16.17 22.90 4.48
N THR A 216 16.35 21.67 4.00
CA THR A 216 17.26 21.35 2.89
C THR A 216 16.51 20.48 1.90
N ARG A 217 16.38 20.91 0.67
CA ARG A 217 15.76 20.16 -0.39
C ARG A 217 16.80 19.56 -1.32
N TYR A 218 16.64 18.29 -1.63
CA TYR A 218 17.49 17.54 -2.55
C TYR A 218 16.69 17.07 -3.74
N ARG A 219 17.27 17.15 -4.92
CA ARG A 219 16.82 16.43 -6.11
C ARG A 219 17.57 15.12 -6.21
N ILE A 220 16.87 14.06 -6.57
CA ILE A 220 17.46 12.74 -6.84
C ILE A 220 17.51 12.55 -8.34
N ASP A 221 18.71 12.32 -8.85
CA ASP A 221 18.94 11.94 -10.23
C ASP A 221 19.28 10.44 -10.25
N HIS A 222 18.45 9.65 -10.93
CA HIS A 222 18.66 8.22 -11.11
C HIS A 222 19.54 7.99 -12.33
N GLY A 223 20.65 7.25 -12.15
CA GLY A 223 21.46 6.76 -13.26
C GLY A 223 20.81 5.52 -13.90
N ASP A 224 21.52 4.89 -14.84
CA ASP A 224 21.06 3.68 -15.53
C ASP A 224 20.89 2.49 -14.58
N ASP A 225 21.59 2.47 -13.44
CA ASP A 225 21.47 1.47 -12.37
C ASP A 225 20.85 2.09 -11.10
N GLU A 226 19.98 1.36 -10.40
CA GLU A 226 19.40 1.78 -9.11
C GLU A 226 20.46 2.11 -8.05
N GLN A 227 21.66 1.52 -8.15
CA GLN A 227 22.79 1.75 -7.24
C GLN A 227 23.57 3.03 -7.53
N SER A 228 23.35 3.68 -8.66
CA SER A 228 24.05 4.88 -9.11
C SER A 228 23.29 6.20 -8.84
N ALA A 229 22.21 6.14 -8.06
CA ALA A 229 21.42 7.33 -7.73
C ALA A 229 22.25 8.39 -6.98
N THR A 230 22.10 9.64 -7.40
CA THR A 230 22.78 10.79 -6.79
C THR A 230 21.77 11.77 -6.22
N ALA A 231 22.18 12.49 -5.17
CA ALA A 231 21.37 13.53 -4.55
C ALA A 231 22.12 14.86 -4.60
N ARG A 232 21.45 15.87 -5.10
CA ARG A 232 21.99 17.22 -5.24
C ARG A 232 21.14 18.22 -4.49
N VAL A 233 21.76 19.11 -3.72
CA VAL A 233 21.05 20.20 -3.02
C VAL A 233 20.42 21.14 -4.04
N VAL A 234 19.13 21.44 -3.88
CA VAL A 234 18.37 22.39 -4.71
C VAL A 234 18.11 23.68 -3.94
N ASP A 235 17.77 23.58 -2.66
CA ASP A 235 17.46 24.74 -1.82
C ASP A 235 17.85 24.49 -0.36
N ARG A 236 18.18 25.57 0.36
CA ARG A 236 18.47 25.57 1.80
C ARG A 236 17.91 26.82 2.45
N ARG A 237 17.33 26.64 3.64
CA ARG A 237 16.74 27.74 4.39
C ARG A 237 17.01 27.59 5.89
N GLY A 238 16.99 28.72 6.58
CA GLY A 238 17.21 28.77 8.02
C GLY A 238 18.60 28.22 8.41
N VAL A 239 18.70 27.51 9.52
CA VAL A 239 19.97 26.95 10.02
C VAL A 239 20.67 26.02 9.02
N ALA A 240 19.94 25.47 8.06
CA ALA A 240 20.53 24.59 7.06
C ALA A 240 21.43 25.33 6.06
N ALA A 241 21.28 26.64 5.93
CA ALA A 241 22.14 27.47 5.04
C ALA A 241 23.59 27.47 5.48
N ASP A 242 23.83 27.38 6.79
CA ASP A 242 25.18 27.50 7.39
C ASP A 242 25.96 26.17 7.40
N PHE A 243 25.30 25.05 7.02
CA PHE A 243 25.91 23.73 7.08
C PHE A 243 26.14 23.13 5.70
N PRO A 244 27.36 22.70 5.35
CA PRO A 244 27.63 22.00 4.10
C PRO A 244 26.94 20.65 4.10
N SER A 245 26.31 20.28 2.97
CA SER A 245 25.77 18.94 2.81
C SER A 245 26.88 17.97 2.39
N ARG A 246 26.83 16.76 2.96
CA ARG A 246 27.69 15.65 2.52
C ARG A 246 27.61 15.41 1.00
N THR A 247 26.43 15.65 0.39
CA THR A 247 26.23 15.44 -1.04
C THR A 247 27.00 16.41 -1.92
N GLU A 248 27.53 17.50 -1.38
CA GLU A 248 28.40 18.41 -2.12
C GLU A 248 29.79 17.83 -2.32
N ALA A 249 30.30 17.09 -1.33
CA ALA A 249 31.58 16.38 -1.44
C ALA A 249 31.42 15.02 -2.12
N ASN A 250 30.29 14.33 -1.91
CA ASN A 250 29.99 13.04 -2.50
C ASN A 250 28.49 12.97 -2.83
N PRO A 251 28.10 13.12 -4.11
CA PRO A 251 26.70 13.18 -4.53
C PRO A 251 25.95 11.84 -4.42
N THR A 252 26.64 10.72 -4.22
CA THR A 252 25.98 9.41 -4.12
C THR A 252 24.90 9.42 -3.03
N LEU A 253 23.69 8.99 -3.41
CA LEU A 253 22.56 8.84 -2.50
C LEU A 253 22.82 7.70 -1.52
N ARG A 254 23.01 8.01 -0.23
CA ARG A 254 23.35 7.03 0.82
C ARG A 254 22.71 7.37 2.15
N GLY A 255 22.71 6.37 3.05
CA GLY A 255 22.25 6.52 4.43
C GLY A 255 20.74 6.77 4.51
N THR A 256 20.30 7.59 5.47
CA THR A 256 18.89 7.83 5.73
C THR A 256 18.14 8.41 4.54
N LYS A 257 18.77 9.25 3.72
CA LYS A 257 18.16 9.78 2.49
C LYS A 257 17.89 8.68 1.47
N HIS A 258 18.82 7.72 1.32
CA HIS A 258 18.62 6.56 0.46
C HIS A 258 17.48 5.67 0.98
N LEU A 259 17.45 5.42 2.30
CA LEU A 259 16.40 4.62 2.92
C LEU A 259 15.00 5.24 2.68
N VAL A 260 14.86 6.55 2.94
CA VAL A 260 13.61 7.28 2.70
C VAL A 260 13.20 7.25 1.22
N ALA A 261 14.17 7.43 0.31
CA ALA A 261 13.89 7.37 -1.13
C ALA A 261 13.48 5.97 -1.61
N SER A 262 14.09 4.91 -1.08
CA SER A 262 13.77 3.53 -1.43
C SER A 262 12.45 3.06 -0.82
N GLU A 263 12.20 3.35 0.45
CA GLU A 263 10.94 3.03 1.12
C GLU A 263 9.79 3.94 0.67
N ARG A 264 10.11 5.13 0.12
CA ARG A 264 9.13 6.16 -0.26
C ARG A 264 8.22 6.54 0.90
N ARG A 265 8.77 6.61 2.09
CA ARG A 265 8.09 6.90 3.34
C ARG A 265 8.87 7.89 4.17
N LEU A 266 8.18 8.84 4.76
CA LEU A 266 8.72 9.81 5.70
C LEU A 266 9.42 9.13 6.88
N MET A 267 10.54 9.72 7.31
CA MET A 267 11.32 9.26 8.47
C MET A 267 11.75 10.41 9.34
N VAL A 268 11.64 10.25 10.66
CA VAL A 268 12.29 11.09 11.67
C VAL A 268 13.66 10.50 11.96
N ALA A 269 14.68 11.34 11.99
CA ALA A 269 16.05 10.91 12.26
C ALA A 269 16.77 11.93 13.18
N ARG A 270 17.71 11.41 13.96
CA ARG A 270 18.60 12.18 14.85
C ARG A 270 20.04 12.03 14.39
N GLY A 271 20.75 13.14 14.29
CA GLY A 271 22.16 13.18 13.91
C GLY A 271 23.05 12.53 14.97
N ARG A 272 23.97 11.67 14.54
CA ARG A 272 24.88 10.96 15.48
C ARG A 272 25.92 11.85 16.09
N SER A 273 26.33 12.91 15.40
CA SER A 273 27.47 13.79 15.82
C SER A 273 27.01 15.08 16.46
N ASP A 274 25.81 15.54 16.17
CA ASP A 274 25.34 16.88 16.51
C ASP A 274 23.95 16.92 17.13
N ASP A 275 23.36 15.75 17.35
CA ASP A 275 22.07 15.53 18.00
C ASP A 275 20.89 16.25 17.33
N ARG A 276 21.11 16.85 16.13
CA ARG A 276 20.08 17.55 15.38
C ARG A 276 19.00 16.59 14.90
N THR A 277 17.76 17.00 15.08
CA THR A 277 16.60 16.22 14.64
C THR A 277 16.09 16.74 13.31
N VAL A 278 15.77 15.80 12.42
CA VAL A 278 15.25 16.08 11.09
C VAL A 278 14.07 15.19 10.77
N ILE A 279 13.09 15.76 10.05
CA ILE A 279 12.02 15.00 9.39
C ILE A 279 12.40 14.94 7.91
N ILE A 280 12.52 13.75 7.37
CA ILE A 280 12.94 13.49 6.00
C ILE A 280 11.72 13.04 5.21
N VAL A 281 11.31 13.84 4.22
CA VAL A 281 10.09 13.63 3.44
C VAL A 281 10.46 13.27 2.01
N PRO A 282 10.04 12.12 1.47
CA PRO A 282 10.28 11.78 0.08
C PRO A 282 9.36 12.58 -0.85
N GLU A 283 9.89 12.98 -2.00
CA GLU A 283 9.13 13.51 -3.12
C GLU A 283 9.06 12.42 -4.19
N VAL A 284 7.88 11.88 -4.46
CA VAL A 284 7.67 10.72 -5.33
C VAL A 284 6.90 11.12 -6.58
N HIS A 285 7.41 10.74 -7.74
CA HIS A 285 6.69 10.86 -9.00
C HIS A 285 6.56 9.48 -9.66
N GLY A 286 5.31 9.06 -9.91
CA GLY A 286 5.03 7.68 -10.32
C GLY A 286 5.46 6.68 -9.25
N HIS A 287 6.46 5.87 -9.55
CA HIS A 287 6.99 4.84 -8.64
C HIS A 287 8.42 5.14 -8.14
N ARG A 288 8.96 6.33 -8.41
CA ARG A 288 10.34 6.69 -8.07
C ARG A 288 10.40 7.94 -7.21
N ALA A 289 11.31 7.96 -6.25
CA ALA A 289 11.62 9.17 -5.50
C ALA A 289 12.44 10.12 -6.39
N VAL A 290 11.90 11.30 -6.67
CA VAL A 290 12.56 12.36 -7.48
C VAL A 290 13.23 13.41 -6.64
N GLY A 291 12.98 13.41 -5.33
CA GLY A 291 13.57 14.33 -4.40
C GLY A 291 13.37 13.89 -2.95
N VAL A 292 14.03 14.61 -2.05
CA VAL A 292 13.88 14.45 -0.60
C VAL A 292 13.98 15.84 0.04
N THR A 293 13.00 16.19 0.85
CA THR A 293 13.03 17.42 1.67
C THR A 293 13.32 17.05 3.12
N LEU A 294 14.34 17.65 3.70
CA LEU A 294 14.69 17.58 5.12
C LEU A 294 14.20 18.83 5.83
N LEU A 295 13.32 18.67 6.80
CA LEU A 295 13.00 19.72 7.77
C LEU A 295 13.88 19.56 9.00
N HIS A 296 14.65 20.58 9.34
CA HIS A 296 15.38 20.66 10.60
C HIS A 296 14.43 21.16 11.67
N VAL A 297 14.11 20.30 12.63
CA VAL A 297 13.05 20.57 13.62
C VAL A 297 13.59 20.47 15.05
N ARG A 298 12.90 21.13 15.95
CA ARG A 298 13.03 20.91 17.38
C ARG A 298 11.73 20.33 17.89
N PHE A 299 11.81 19.17 18.52
CA PHE A 299 10.67 18.55 19.20
C PHE A 299 10.49 19.08 20.61
N HIS A 300 9.30 18.97 21.14
CA HIS A 300 9.08 19.09 22.57
C HIS A 300 9.85 18.00 23.31
N ASP A 301 10.38 18.31 24.49
CA ASP A 301 11.09 17.32 25.30
C ASP A 301 10.14 16.19 25.72
N ARG A 302 8.93 16.57 26.13
CA ARG A 302 7.86 15.65 26.56
C ARG A 302 6.50 16.15 26.12
N LEU A 303 5.54 15.23 26.00
CA LEU A 303 4.14 15.49 25.71
C LEU A 303 3.27 14.62 26.59
N GLY A 304 2.00 15.02 26.76
CA GLY A 304 1.01 14.19 27.44
C GLY A 304 0.71 12.89 26.67
N ALA A 305 0.33 11.85 27.39
CA ALA A 305 0.10 10.51 26.85
C ALA A 305 -0.88 10.49 25.66
N ASP A 306 -1.99 11.22 25.75
CA ASP A 306 -2.99 11.25 24.67
C ASP A 306 -2.44 11.90 23.39
N ALA A 307 -1.66 12.97 23.51
CA ALA A 307 -1.00 13.60 22.37
C ALA A 307 0.02 12.63 21.72
N LEU A 308 0.79 11.92 22.54
CA LEU A 308 1.75 10.92 22.08
C LEU A 308 1.06 9.73 21.40
N CYS A 309 -0.09 9.28 21.88
CA CYS A 309 -0.88 8.26 21.19
C CYS A 309 -1.24 8.70 19.77
N GLY A 310 -1.66 9.95 19.59
CA GLY A 310 -1.97 10.51 18.28
C GLY A 310 -0.73 10.61 17.38
N VAL A 311 0.37 11.16 17.90
CA VAL A 311 1.65 11.30 17.18
C VAL A 311 2.20 9.94 16.74
N LEU A 312 2.31 8.99 17.66
CA LEU A 312 2.88 7.66 17.40
C LEU A 312 1.95 6.79 16.54
N GLY A 313 0.64 6.95 16.69
CA GLY A 313 -0.35 6.25 15.86
C GLY A 313 -0.34 6.72 14.40
N GLY A 314 -0.16 8.02 14.17
CA GLY A 314 -0.05 8.59 12.83
C GLY A 314 1.32 8.42 12.19
N TYR A 315 2.38 8.33 12.99
CA TYR A 315 3.74 8.11 12.49
C TYR A 315 4.10 6.62 12.52
N ARG A 316 4.06 5.97 11.36
CA ARG A 316 4.47 4.56 11.12
C ARG A 316 3.76 3.55 12.04
N ASN A 317 2.60 3.89 12.57
CA ASN A 317 1.85 3.07 13.54
C ASN A 317 2.69 2.61 14.75
N ARG A 318 3.64 3.48 15.19
CA ARG A 318 4.60 3.16 16.26
C ARG A 318 3.90 2.90 17.61
N TYR A 319 2.74 3.54 17.85
CA TYR A 319 1.96 3.28 19.06
C TYR A 319 1.58 1.81 19.18
N GLN A 320 0.96 1.26 18.13
CA GLN A 320 0.55 -0.14 18.15
C GLN A 320 1.75 -1.08 18.20
N ALA A 321 2.80 -0.79 17.41
CA ALA A 321 4.01 -1.60 17.42
C ALA A 321 4.70 -1.64 18.79
N LEU A 322 4.70 -0.51 19.53
CA LEU A 322 5.25 -0.47 20.89
C LEU A 322 4.35 -1.23 21.88
N ALA A 323 3.03 -1.03 21.80
CA ALA A 323 2.08 -1.75 22.64
C ALA A 323 2.19 -3.26 22.44
N ASP A 324 2.28 -3.72 21.20
CA ASP A 324 2.45 -5.14 20.86
C ASP A 324 3.77 -5.69 21.44
N ALA A 325 4.88 -4.97 21.21
CA ALA A 325 6.19 -5.38 21.71
C ALA A 325 6.28 -5.43 23.25
N VAL A 326 5.58 -4.55 23.96
CA VAL A 326 5.51 -4.59 25.43
C VAL A 326 4.63 -5.75 25.90
N THR A 327 3.46 -5.94 25.27
CA THR A 327 2.48 -6.97 25.70
C THR A 327 2.87 -8.40 25.29
N GLU A 328 3.94 -8.59 24.51
CA GLU A 328 4.53 -9.91 24.33
C GLU A 328 5.01 -10.54 25.65
N THR A 329 5.42 -9.72 26.61
CA THR A 329 5.98 -10.18 27.90
C THR A 329 5.28 -9.60 29.10
N GLU A 330 4.61 -8.46 28.98
CA GLU A 330 3.89 -7.80 30.05
C GLU A 330 2.37 -7.99 29.91
N PRO A 331 1.62 -8.09 31.02
CA PRO A 331 0.17 -8.33 30.97
C PRO A 331 -0.63 -7.16 30.41
N SER A 332 -0.08 -5.95 30.42
CA SER A 332 -0.77 -4.74 29.93
C SER A 332 0.21 -3.66 29.51
N PHE A 333 -0.23 -2.79 28.60
CA PHE A 333 0.47 -1.58 28.18
C PHE A 333 -0.18 -0.35 28.83
N ASP A 334 0.57 0.36 29.66
CA ASP A 334 0.11 1.59 30.30
C ASP A 334 0.57 2.82 29.48
N LYS A 335 -0.35 3.45 28.73
CA LYS A 335 -0.04 4.60 27.88
C LYS A 335 0.50 5.81 28.65
N GLU A 336 0.20 5.96 29.94
CA GLU A 336 0.62 7.12 30.74
C GLU A 336 2.14 7.19 30.87
N LEU A 337 2.82 6.04 30.83
CA LEU A 337 4.29 5.98 30.84
C LEU A 337 4.94 6.60 29.59
N LEU A 338 4.20 6.78 28.49
CA LEU A 338 4.71 7.50 27.31
C LEU A 338 5.13 8.93 27.67
N ALA A 339 4.39 9.60 28.55
CA ALA A 339 4.68 10.97 28.96
C ALA A 339 6.00 11.12 29.73
N GLU A 340 6.55 10.03 30.25
CA GLU A 340 7.83 10.00 30.96
C GLU A 340 9.03 9.87 30.03
N MET A 341 8.79 9.52 28.75
CA MET A 341 9.83 9.30 27.74
C MET A 341 10.05 10.56 26.89
N PRO A 342 11.30 10.84 26.49
CA PRO A 342 11.58 11.92 25.54
C PRO A 342 10.89 11.64 24.18
N VAL A 343 10.25 12.66 23.62
CA VAL A 343 9.56 12.57 22.32
C VAL A 343 10.49 12.09 21.21
N VAL A 344 11.72 12.60 21.17
CA VAL A 344 12.71 12.23 20.15
C VAL A 344 13.08 10.75 20.24
N ASP A 345 13.20 10.19 21.43
CA ASP A 345 13.48 8.77 21.63
C ASP A 345 12.31 7.93 21.10
N LEU A 346 11.07 8.29 21.47
CA LEU A 346 9.86 7.63 21.00
C LEU A 346 9.76 7.62 19.45
N LEU A 347 10.27 8.65 18.77
CA LEU A 347 10.22 8.76 17.32
C LEU A 347 11.40 8.11 16.60
N CYS A 348 12.59 8.10 17.20
CA CYS A 348 13.84 7.70 16.53
C CYS A 348 14.38 6.33 16.95
N GLU A 349 14.16 5.90 18.20
CA GLU A 349 14.70 4.63 18.68
C GLU A 349 13.92 3.42 18.10
N PRO A 350 14.58 2.26 17.95
CA PRO A 350 13.92 1.02 17.60
C PRO A 350 12.84 0.65 18.62
N VAL A 351 11.72 0.11 18.15
CA VAL A 351 10.57 -0.23 19.00
C VAL A 351 10.94 -1.22 20.11
N TYR A 352 11.77 -2.22 19.80
CA TYR A 352 12.24 -3.18 20.80
C TYR A 352 13.06 -2.53 21.92
N SER A 353 13.92 -1.56 21.59
CA SER A 353 14.70 -0.81 22.61
C SER A 353 13.79 0.04 23.50
N LEU A 354 12.74 0.61 22.93
CA LEU A 354 11.71 1.33 23.69
C LEU A 354 10.92 0.38 24.61
N ALA A 355 10.58 -0.81 24.12
CA ALA A 355 9.89 -1.83 24.92
C ALA A 355 10.75 -2.31 26.08
N ASP A 356 12.07 -2.49 25.90
CA ASP A 356 12.99 -2.83 26.98
C ASP A 356 13.05 -1.72 28.04
N ARG A 357 13.21 -0.46 27.64
CA ARG A 357 13.17 0.69 28.57
C ARG A 357 11.83 0.82 29.29
N TRP A 358 10.73 0.48 28.62
CA TRP A 358 9.40 0.45 29.22
C TRP A 358 9.33 -0.54 30.38
N ARG A 359 9.83 -1.75 30.16
CA ARG A 359 9.86 -2.82 31.19
C ARG A 359 10.72 -2.41 32.39
N ASP A 360 11.87 -1.81 32.14
CA ASP A 360 12.76 -1.32 33.19
C ASP A 360 12.12 -0.20 34.01
N GLY A 361 11.40 0.72 33.36
CA GLY A 361 10.65 1.80 34.01
C GLY A 361 9.47 1.29 34.83
N ALA A 362 8.71 0.34 34.32
CA ALA A 362 7.59 -0.28 35.03
C ALA A 362 8.03 -1.13 36.24
N MET A 363 9.24 -1.69 36.18
CA MET A 363 9.81 -2.43 37.35
C MET A 363 10.26 -1.51 38.46
N ASN A 364 10.66 -0.28 38.16
CA ASN A 364 11.09 0.71 39.17
C ASN A 364 9.94 1.52 39.80
N ALA A 365 8.73 1.43 39.26
CA ALA A 365 7.53 2.10 39.76
C ALA A 365 6.68 1.24 40.71
N LYS A 366 7.08 -0.02 40.97
CA LYS A 366 6.50 -0.94 41.96
C LYS A 366 7.38 -1.02 43.20
#